data_b4ee20aa5a05a7b5cbbb7805ac194265
#
_entry.id   b4ee20aa5a05a7b5cbbb7805ac194265
#
_cell.length_a   1.000
_cell.length_b   1.000
_cell.length_c   1.000
_cell.angle_alpha   90.00
_cell.angle_beta   90.00
_cell.angle_gamma   90.00
#
_symmetry.space_group_name_H-M   'P 1'
#
loop_
_entity.id
_entity.type
_entity.pdbx_description
1 polymer ?
#
loop_
_entity_poly.entity_id
_entity_poly.type
_entity_poly.pdbx_seq_one_letter_code
_entity_poly.pdbx_strand_id
1 'polypeptide(L)'
;KVASDRVNKQIDDLNAILKKYDKGGMLIGEAPCMKDMIETTDYDFKVVNTVSIAAIFIIILLVTRSISLPFILIAVIELAIFINLGLPHYLGQSLPFIAPICISTIQLGATVDYAILMTTRYMSERTAGSNSKTSVLTALKACFPSIIVSGMGLFAATFGVAVYSDIDIIGSMCMLM
;
A
#
# COMPACT_ATOMS: atom_id res chain seq x y z
N LYS A 1 27.63 1.38 -1.04
CA LYS A 1 26.23 1.24 -0.57
C LYS A 1 26.21 0.19 0.54
N VAL A 2 25.72 0.55 1.72
CA VAL A 2 25.71 -0.31 2.91
C VAL A 2 24.88 -1.59 2.68
N ALA A 3 23.81 -1.51 1.93
CA ALA A 3 22.96 -2.64 1.56
C ALA A 3 23.21 -3.07 0.09
N SER A 4 24.34 -3.70 -0.18
CA SER A 4 24.60 -4.35 -1.46
C SER A 4 24.61 -5.86 -1.30
N ASP A 5 24.23 -6.62 -2.34
CA ASP A 5 24.20 -8.09 -2.31
C ASP A 5 25.52 -8.71 -1.85
N ARG A 6 26.63 -8.06 -2.21
CA ARG A 6 27.97 -8.49 -1.79
C ARG A 6 28.17 -8.34 -0.28
N VAL A 7 27.71 -7.22 0.31
CA VAL A 7 27.80 -6.97 1.76
C VAL A 7 26.87 -7.90 2.51
N ASN A 8 25.65 -8.10 2.02
CA ASN A 8 24.70 -9.04 2.63
C ASN A 8 25.25 -10.46 2.68
N LYS A 9 25.89 -10.93 1.58
CA LYS A 9 26.52 -12.25 1.55
C LYS A 9 27.68 -12.35 2.55
N GLN A 10 28.50 -11.31 2.68
CA GLN A 10 29.58 -11.29 3.68
C GLN A 10 29.05 -11.35 5.11
N ILE A 11 27.93 -10.68 5.40
CA ILE A 11 27.25 -10.74 6.70
C ILE A 11 26.77 -12.16 6.98
N ASP A 12 26.18 -12.85 6.00
CA ASP A 12 25.74 -14.25 6.15
C ASP A 12 26.89 -15.21 6.42
N ASP A 13 27.99 -15.05 5.68
CA ASP A 13 29.20 -15.87 5.87
C ASP A 13 29.80 -15.65 7.27
N LEU A 14 29.87 -14.38 7.73
CA LEU A 14 30.36 -14.03 9.07
C LEU A 14 29.44 -14.56 10.17
N ASN A 15 28.11 -14.44 10.01
CA ASN A 15 27.15 -14.99 10.96
C ASN A 15 27.23 -16.54 11.04
N ALA A 16 27.44 -17.19 9.90
CA ALA A 16 27.61 -18.64 9.86
C ALA A 16 28.87 -19.09 10.62
N ILE A 17 29.96 -18.36 10.47
CA ILE A 17 31.23 -18.62 11.20
C ILE A 17 31.00 -18.36 12.69
N LEU A 18 30.40 -17.23 13.05
CA LEU A 18 30.16 -16.84 14.44
C LEU A 18 29.33 -17.89 15.18
N LYS A 19 28.20 -18.31 14.57
CA LYS A 19 27.32 -19.32 15.16
C LYS A 19 27.94 -20.70 15.32
N LYS A 20 29.01 -20.98 14.58
CA LYS A 20 29.79 -22.23 14.73
C LYS A 20 30.57 -22.25 16.05
N TYR A 21 31.06 -21.08 16.51
CA TYR A 21 31.86 -20.98 17.72
C TYR A 21 31.05 -20.49 18.92
N ASP A 22 30.10 -19.62 18.70
CA ASP A 22 29.18 -19.11 19.73
C ASP A 22 27.75 -19.05 19.19
N LYS A 23 26.87 -19.92 19.71
CA LYS A 23 25.46 -19.96 19.32
C LYS A 23 24.67 -18.73 19.74
N GLY A 24 25.13 -18.00 20.77
CA GLY A 24 24.52 -16.77 21.26
C GLY A 24 25.16 -15.51 20.67
N GLY A 25 26.24 -15.66 19.90
CA GLY A 25 26.93 -14.54 19.27
C GLY A 25 26.06 -13.84 18.24
N MET A 26 26.11 -12.51 18.22
CA MET A 26 25.38 -11.64 17.31
C MET A 26 26.32 -10.63 16.65
N LEU A 27 26.24 -10.48 15.34
CA LEU A 27 26.98 -9.47 14.60
C LEU A 27 26.25 -8.15 14.74
N ILE A 28 26.93 -7.12 15.28
CA ILE A 28 26.36 -5.79 15.52
C ILE A 28 27.07 -4.79 14.61
N GLY A 29 26.30 -3.89 14.02
CA GLY A 29 26.81 -2.81 13.17
C GLY A 29 25.75 -2.28 12.22
N GLU A 30 26.07 -1.22 11.49
CA GLU A 30 25.16 -0.57 10.57
C GLU A 30 24.68 -1.51 9.45
N ALA A 31 25.59 -2.27 8.84
CA ALA A 31 25.26 -3.16 7.73
C ALA A 31 24.42 -4.38 8.16
N PRO A 32 24.72 -5.12 9.24
CA PRO A 32 23.85 -6.17 9.76
C PRO A 32 22.45 -5.63 10.16
N CYS A 33 22.40 -4.51 10.87
CA CYS A 33 21.14 -3.89 11.28
C CYS A 33 20.27 -3.51 10.08
N MET A 34 20.86 -2.90 9.06
CA MET A 34 20.12 -2.55 7.83
C MET A 34 19.59 -3.77 7.09
N LYS A 35 20.37 -4.87 7.06
CA LYS A 35 19.93 -6.13 6.47
C LYS A 35 18.74 -6.70 7.22
N ASP A 36 18.81 -6.81 8.54
CA ASP A 36 17.73 -7.33 9.37
C ASP A 36 16.46 -6.48 9.26
N MET A 37 16.62 -5.15 9.18
CA MET A 37 15.50 -4.24 8.97
C MET A 37 14.81 -4.46 7.61
N ILE A 38 15.58 -4.65 6.54
CA ILE A 38 15.03 -4.91 5.19
C ILE A 38 14.29 -6.26 5.17
N GLU A 39 14.91 -7.33 5.71
CA GLU A 39 14.30 -8.67 5.75
C GLU A 39 13.02 -8.69 6.60
N THR A 40 13.03 -8.03 7.75
CA THR A 40 11.85 -7.90 8.62
C THR A 40 10.75 -7.10 7.92
N THR A 41 11.11 -6.00 7.26
CA THR A 41 10.16 -5.17 6.53
C THR A 41 9.51 -5.91 5.36
N ASP A 42 10.28 -6.72 4.62
CA ASP A 42 9.73 -7.56 3.54
C ASP A 42 8.75 -8.62 4.05
N TYR A 43 9.05 -9.22 5.19
CA TYR A 43 8.14 -10.16 5.84
C TYR A 43 6.87 -9.45 6.32
N ASP A 44 7.01 -8.35 7.03
CA ASP A 44 5.90 -7.55 7.55
C ASP A 44 5.02 -7.03 6.42
N PHE A 45 5.60 -6.58 5.31
CA PHE A 45 4.87 -6.16 4.12
C PHE A 45 3.93 -7.26 3.60
N LYS A 46 4.43 -8.49 3.47
CA LYS A 46 3.63 -9.62 3.01
C LYS A 46 2.49 -9.94 3.98
N VAL A 47 2.79 -9.96 5.27
CA VAL A 47 1.80 -10.26 6.31
C VAL A 47 0.73 -9.17 6.38
N VAL A 48 1.14 -7.91 6.49
CA VAL A 48 0.23 -6.76 6.58
C VAL A 48 -0.64 -6.66 5.34
N ASN A 49 -0.06 -6.79 4.15
CA ASN A 49 -0.83 -6.71 2.90
C ASN A 49 -1.85 -7.85 2.81
N THR A 50 -1.47 -9.08 3.14
CA THR A 50 -2.37 -10.23 3.12
C THR A 50 -3.52 -10.07 4.12
N VAL A 51 -3.22 -9.65 5.35
CA VAL A 51 -4.23 -9.42 6.40
C VAL A 51 -5.17 -8.28 6.01
N SER A 52 -4.63 -7.20 5.47
CA SER A 52 -5.42 -6.04 5.02
C SER A 52 -6.37 -6.41 3.88
N ILE A 53 -5.88 -7.12 2.87
CA ILE A 53 -6.72 -7.61 1.75
C ILE A 53 -7.82 -8.54 2.27
N ALA A 54 -7.49 -9.48 3.16
CA ALA A 54 -8.47 -10.39 3.74
C ALA A 54 -9.55 -9.65 4.56
N ALA A 55 -9.15 -8.69 5.39
CA ALA A 55 -10.07 -7.88 6.17
C ALA A 55 -11.01 -7.06 5.27
N ILE A 56 -10.46 -6.39 4.26
CA ILE A 56 -11.24 -5.60 3.30
C ILE A 56 -12.17 -6.50 2.48
N PHE A 57 -11.72 -7.68 2.07
CA PHE A 57 -12.56 -8.65 1.40
C PHE A 57 -13.80 -9.02 2.23
N ILE A 58 -13.59 -9.30 3.52
CA ILE A 58 -14.69 -9.63 4.44
C ILE A 58 -15.64 -8.43 4.60
N ILE A 59 -15.11 -7.22 4.77
CA ILE A 59 -15.92 -6.00 4.93
C ILE A 59 -16.79 -5.77 3.68
N ILE A 60 -16.18 -5.80 2.49
CA ILE A 60 -16.93 -5.60 1.23
C ILE A 60 -17.97 -6.69 1.04
N LEU A 61 -17.63 -7.95 1.35
CA LEU A 61 -18.55 -9.09 1.25
C LEU A 61 -19.79 -8.89 2.14
N LEU A 62 -19.59 -8.45 3.39
CA LEU A 62 -20.68 -8.18 4.33
C LEU A 62 -21.58 -7.02 3.87
N VAL A 63 -20.98 -5.96 3.35
CA VAL A 63 -21.69 -4.76 2.89
C VAL A 63 -22.46 -5.03 1.59
N THR A 64 -21.81 -5.65 0.61
CA THR A 64 -22.41 -5.85 -0.72
C THR A 64 -23.25 -7.13 -0.84
N ARG A 65 -23.10 -8.07 0.09
CA ARG A 65 -23.73 -9.40 0.07
C ARG A 65 -23.53 -10.14 -1.26
N SER A 66 -22.43 -9.87 -1.93
CA SER A 66 -22.06 -10.46 -3.22
C SER A 66 -20.61 -10.91 -3.17
N ILE A 67 -20.32 -12.13 -3.66
CA ILE A 67 -18.95 -12.66 -3.67
C ILE A 67 -18.11 -12.07 -4.80
N SER A 68 -18.72 -11.78 -5.95
CA SER A 68 -18.00 -11.30 -7.14
C SER A 68 -17.48 -9.87 -7.00
N LEU A 69 -18.20 -8.99 -6.29
CA LEU A 69 -17.86 -7.57 -6.15
C LEU A 69 -16.54 -7.35 -5.37
N PRO A 70 -16.32 -8.01 -4.22
CA PRO A 70 -15.04 -7.87 -3.50
C PRO A 70 -13.84 -8.22 -4.37
N PHE A 71 -13.89 -9.30 -5.15
CA PHE A 71 -12.78 -9.70 -6.02
C PHE A 71 -12.46 -8.64 -7.06
N ILE A 72 -13.46 -8.09 -7.72
CA ILE A 72 -13.27 -7.07 -8.75
C ILE A 72 -12.71 -5.78 -8.13
N LEU A 73 -13.30 -5.32 -7.02
CA LEU A 73 -12.87 -4.08 -6.36
C LEU A 73 -11.45 -4.17 -5.85
N ILE A 74 -11.10 -5.25 -5.14
CA ILE A 74 -9.75 -5.45 -4.64
C ILE A 74 -8.74 -5.57 -5.78
N ALA A 75 -9.06 -6.33 -6.84
CA ALA A 75 -8.17 -6.45 -7.99
C ALA A 75 -7.87 -5.10 -8.64
N VAL A 76 -8.87 -4.22 -8.77
CA VAL A 76 -8.69 -2.87 -9.34
C VAL A 76 -7.86 -1.99 -8.41
N ILE A 77 -8.11 -2.03 -7.10
CA ILE A 77 -7.37 -1.24 -6.11
C ILE A 77 -5.92 -1.71 -6.05
N GLU A 78 -5.66 -3.01 -5.94
CA GLU A 78 -4.31 -3.58 -5.95
C GLU A 78 -3.55 -3.25 -7.22
N LEU A 79 -4.20 -3.33 -8.38
CA LEU A 79 -3.58 -2.94 -9.65
C LEU A 79 -3.15 -1.46 -9.63
N ALA A 80 -3.99 -0.57 -9.11
CA ALA A 80 -3.65 0.85 -8.98
C ALA A 80 -2.46 1.07 -8.04
N ILE A 81 -2.41 0.36 -6.90
CA ILE A 81 -1.29 0.40 -5.95
C ILE A 81 0.01 -0.09 -6.61
N PHE A 82 -0.04 -1.21 -7.34
CA PHE A 82 1.13 -1.73 -8.06
C PHE A 82 1.66 -0.74 -9.11
N ILE A 83 0.77 -0.10 -9.86
CA ILE A 83 1.18 0.93 -10.84
C ILE A 83 1.85 2.10 -10.10
N ASN A 84 1.28 2.56 -8.99
CA ASN A 84 1.85 3.65 -8.21
C ASN A 84 3.23 3.30 -7.62
N LEU A 85 3.39 2.13 -7.03
CA LEU A 85 4.68 1.66 -6.49
C LEU A 85 5.72 1.38 -7.59
N GLY A 86 5.28 1.08 -8.81
CA GLY A 86 6.17 0.91 -9.96
C GLY A 86 6.69 2.23 -10.57
N LEU A 87 5.96 3.33 -10.38
CA LEU A 87 6.27 4.63 -10.99
C LEU A 87 7.67 5.17 -10.63
N PRO A 88 8.13 5.12 -9.36
CA PRO A 88 9.45 5.59 -8.96
C PRO A 88 10.60 4.89 -9.67
N HIS A 89 10.44 3.61 -10.00
CA HIS A 89 11.45 2.87 -10.75
C HIS A 89 11.68 3.48 -12.14
N TYR A 90 10.61 3.90 -12.83
CA TYR A 90 10.71 4.57 -14.13
C TYR A 90 11.26 6.00 -14.03
N LEU A 91 11.02 6.66 -12.89
CA LEU A 91 11.54 8.00 -12.61
C LEU A 91 12.98 7.99 -12.09
N GLY A 92 13.60 6.80 -11.90
CA GLY A 92 14.96 6.67 -11.38
C GLY A 92 15.11 7.07 -9.91
N GLN A 93 14.02 7.11 -9.16
CA GLN A 93 14.03 7.43 -7.74
C GLN A 93 14.17 6.15 -6.91
N SER A 94 15.00 6.21 -5.87
CA SER A 94 15.13 5.12 -4.91
C SER A 94 14.11 5.27 -3.80
N LEU A 95 13.24 4.27 -3.65
CA LEU A 95 12.31 4.23 -2.53
C LEU A 95 13.01 3.77 -1.24
N PRO A 96 12.71 4.40 -0.10
CA PRO A 96 13.06 3.85 1.20
C PRO A 96 12.40 2.47 1.38
N PHE A 97 13.07 1.55 2.08
CA PHE A 97 12.59 0.19 2.27
C PHE A 97 11.22 0.09 2.97
N ILE A 98 10.87 1.08 3.80
CA ILE A 98 9.60 1.14 4.53
C ILE A 98 8.44 1.74 3.69
N ALA A 99 8.75 2.44 2.59
CA ALA A 99 7.76 3.15 1.79
C ALA A 99 6.66 2.25 1.20
N PRO A 100 6.95 1.05 0.66
CA PRO A 100 5.92 0.18 0.09
C PRO A 100 4.82 -0.19 1.09
N ILE A 101 5.17 -0.51 2.36
CA ILE A 101 4.18 -0.85 3.40
C ILE A 101 3.27 0.33 3.68
N CYS A 102 3.86 1.51 3.94
CA CYS A 102 3.09 2.69 4.30
C CYS A 102 2.18 3.14 3.15
N ILE A 103 2.72 3.23 1.94
CA ILE A 103 1.97 3.68 0.77
C ILE A 103 0.82 2.72 0.45
N SER A 104 1.08 1.40 0.39
CA SER A 104 0.04 0.43 0.06
C SER A 104 -1.08 0.40 1.10
N THR A 105 -0.73 0.43 2.39
CA THR A 105 -1.72 0.39 3.47
C THR A 105 -2.61 1.63 3.49
N ILE A 106 -2.01 2.83 3.33
CA ILE A 106 -2.76 4.09 3.32
C ILE A 106 -3.62 4.19 2.06
N GLN A 107 -3.07 3.87 0.89
CA GLN A 107 -3.85 3.89 -0.36
C GLN A 107 -4.99 2.89 -0.34
N LEU A 108 -4.75 1.67 0.14
CA LEU A 108 -5.78 0.65 0.26
C LEU A 108 -6.91 1.13 1.18
N GLY A 109 -6.58 1.65 2.36
CA GLY A 109 -7.56 2.19 3.31
C GLY A 109 -8.34 3.39 2.76
N ALA A 110 -7.65 4.34 2.13
CA ALA A 110 -8.27 5.55 1.62
C ALA A 110 -9.15 5.32 0.37
N THR A 111 -8.88 4.29 -0.43
CA THR A 111 -9.63 4.05 -1.68
C THR A 111 -10.81 3.11 -1.52
N VAL A 112 -10.76 2.21 -0.54
CA VAL A 112 -11.78 1.19 -0.34
C VAL A 112 -13.15 1.78 -0.01
N ASP A 113 -13.19 2.83 0.80
CA ASP A 113 -14.44 3.49 1.21
C ASP A 113 -15.19 4.08 0.02
N TYR A 114 -14.47 4.68 -0.92
CA TYR A 114 -15.07 5.23 -2.15
C TYR A 114 -15.54 4.14 -3.11
N ALA A 115 -14.82 3.03 -3.17
CA ALA A 115 -15.23 1.87 -3.95
C ALA A 115 -16.53 1.29 -3.40
N ILE A 116 -16.65 1.16 -2.08
CA ILE A 116 -17.88 0.71 -1.39
C ILE A 116 -19.01 1.70 -1.63
N LEU A 117 -18.79 3.01 -1.43
CA LEU A 117 -19.79 4.06 -1.62
C LEU A 117 -20.38 4.03 -3.05
N MET A 118 -19.53 4.01 -4.06
CA MET A 118 -19.96 3.98 -5.45
C MET A 118 -20.70 2.69 -5.81
N THR A 119 -20.20 1.55 -5.32
CA THR A 119 -20.80 0.24 -5.58
C THR A 119 -22.16 0.09 -4.90
N THR A 120 -22.30 0.49 -3.67
CA THR A 120 -23.58 0.45 -2.94
C THR A 120 -24.61 1.37 -3.58
N ARG A 121 -24.20 2.56 -4.02
CA ARG A 121 -25.10 3.46 -4.76
C ARG A 121 -25.54 2.86 -6.08
N TYR A 122 -24.61 2.27 -6.84
CA TYR A 122 -24.95 1.57 -8.09
C TYR A 122 -25.94 0.43 -7.84
N MET A 123 -25.73 -0.39 -6.82
CA MET A 123 -26.64 -1.50 -6.49
C MET A 123 -28.01 -0.99 -6.11
N SER A 124 -28.11 0.08 -5.32
CA SER A 124 -29.37 0.73 -4.95
C SER A 124 -30.18 1.16 -6.19
N GLU A 125 -29.54 1.82 -7.14
CA GLU A 125 -30.17 2.23 -8.41
C GLU A 125 -30.61 1.03 -9.28
N ARG A 126 -29.81 -0.03 -9.28
CA ARG A 126 -30.18 -1.29 -9.98
C ARG A 126 -31.39 -1.96 -9.36
N THR A 127 -31.48 -1.99 -8.06
CA THR A 127 -32.63 -2.56 -7.32
C THR A 127 -33.90 -1.73 -7.53
N ALA A 128 -33.76 -0.42 -7.73
CA ALA A 128 -34.86 0.49 -8.08
C ALA A 128 -35.35 0.31 -9.53
N GLY A 129 -34.81 -0.63 -10.31
CA GLY A 129 -35.24 -0.95 -11.67
C GLY A 129 -34.57 -0.14 -12.79
N SER A 130 -33.58 0.70 -12.47
CA SER A 130 -32.86 1.49 -13.47
C SER A 130 -31.98 0.63 -14.38
N ASN A 131 -31.82 1.04 -15.64
CA ASN A 131 -30.91 0.37 -16.58
C ASN A 131 -29.45 0.51 -16.10
N SER A 132 -28.58 -0.46 -16.44
CA SER A 132 -27.17 -0.49 -16.01
C SER A 132 -26.41 0.81 -16.30
N LYS A 133 -26.55 1.37 -17.51
CA LYS A 133 -25.92 2.63 -17.90
C LYS A 133 -26.41 3.82 -17.06
N THR A 134 -27.70 3.91 -16.82
CA THR A 134 -28.30 4.98 -16.00
C THR A 134 -27.86 4.86 -14.55
N SER A 135 -27.84 3.62 -14.00
CA SER A 135 -27.40 3.37 -12.62
C SER A 135 -25.94 3.77 -12.38
N VAL A 136 -25.03 3.46 -13.33
CA VAL A 136 -23.62 3.89 -13.25
C VAL A 136 -23.52 5.42 -13.29
N LEU A 137 -24.24 6.07 -14.22
CA LEU A 137 -24.20 7.53 -14.36
C LEU A 137 -24.71 8.24 -13.12
N THR A 138 -25.82 7.74 -12.54
CA THR A 138 -26.41 8.29 -11.31
C THR A 138 -25.49 8.09 -10.12
N ALA A 139 -24.93 6.88 -9.96
CA ALA A 139 -23.96 6.60 -8.90
C ALA A 139 -22.71 7.49 -9.02
N LEU A 140 -22.19 7.64 -10.23
CA LEU A 140 -21.03 8.48 -10.48
C LEU A 140 -21.31 9.95 -10.13
N LYS A 141 -22.43 10.51 -10.63
CA LYS A 141 -22.82 11.89 -10.33
C LYS A 141 -22.98 12.14 -8.81
N ALA A 142 -23.53 11.17 -8.09
CA ALA A 142 -23.77 11.31 -6.65
C ALA A 142 -22.48 11.20 -5.83
N CYS A 143 -21.56 10.30 -6.21
CA CYS A 143 -20.34 10.01 -5.43
C CYS A 143 -19.13 10.87 -5.84
N PHE A 144 -19.08 11.33 -7.10
CA PHE A 144 -17.94 12.08 -7.64
C PHE A 144 -17.53 13.30 -6.82
N PRO A 145 -18.46 14.19 -6.38
CA PRO A 145 -18.07 15.33 -5.55
C PRO A 145 -17.39 14.92 -4.25
N SER A 146 -17.90 13.88 -3.58
CA SER A 146 -17.32 13.37 -2.33
C SER A 146 -15.92 12.79 -2.55
N ILE A 147 -15.72 12.04 -3.62
CA ILE A 147 -14.43 11.46 -3.98
C ILE A 147 -13.40 12.56 -4.25
N ILE A 148 -13.77 13.58 -5.02
CA ILE A 148 -12.88 14.70 -5.33
C ILE A 148 -12.49 15.48 -4.08
N VAL A 149 -13.46 15.83 -3.22
CA VAL A 149 -13.17 16.58 -1.99
C VAL A 149 -12.21 15.83 -1.09
N SER A 150 -12.42 14.53 -0.91
CA SER A 150 -11.54 13.71 -0.08
C SER A 150 -10.17 13.50 -0.72
N GLY A 151 -10.11 13.26 -2.03
CA GLY A 151 -8.85 13.16 -2.77
C GLY A 151 -8.03 14.45 -2.67
N MET A 152 -8.68 15.61 -2.82
CA MET A 152 -8.01 16.90 -2.62
C MET A 152 -7.56 17.11 -1.17
N GLY A 153 -8.31 16.62 -0.19
CA GLY A 153 -7.92 16.68 1.23
C GLY A 153 -6.67 15.84 1.50
N LEU A 154 -6.63 14.61 0.99
CA LEU A 154 -5.46 13.75 1.10
C LEU A 154 -4.25 14.36 0.38
N PHE A 155 -4.45 14.84 -0.86
CA PHE A 155 -3.41 15.53 -1.62
C PHE A 155 -2.85 16.75 -0.88
N ALA A 156 -3.71 17.61 -0.32
CA ALA A 156 -3.26 18.78 0.42
C ALA A 156 -2.44 18.40 1.67
N ALA A 157 -2.86 17.36 2.38
CA ALA A 157 -2.15 16.87 3.56
C ALA A 157 -0.76 16.30 3.19
N THR A 158 -0.70 15.43 2.19
CA THR A 158 0.56 14.79 1.76
C THR A 158 1.50 15.76 1.08
N PHE A 159 0.97 16.67 0.23
CA PHE A 159 1.75 17.71 -0.41
C PHE A 159 2.35 18.69 0.60
N GLY A 160 1.57 19.09 1.62
CA GLY A 160 2.06 19.95 2.69
C GLY A 160 3.24 19.31 3.43
N VAL A 161 3.16 18.02 3.77
CA VAL A 161 4.25 17.29 4.40
C VAL A 161 5.45 17.12 3.46
N ALA A 162 5.21 16.81 2.19
CA ALA A 162 6.27 16.63 1.19
C ALA A 162 7.12 17.90 1.00
N VAL A 163 6.49 19.09 1.06
CA VAL A 163 7.18 20.38 0.88
C VAL A 163 7.87 20.87 2.16
N TYR A 164 7.25 20.61 3.32
CA TYR A 164 7.73 21.14 4.61
C TYR A 164 8.68 20.21 5.37
N SER A 165 8.73 18.92 5.01
CA SER A 165 9.55 17.94 5.74
C SER A 165 11.02 18.02 5.30
N ASP A 166 11.91 18.26 6.25
CA ASP A 166 13.37 18.17 6.07
C ASP A 166 13.88 16.71 6.08
N ILE A 167 12.99 15.74 6.29
CA ILE A 167 13.32 14.31 6.31
C ILE A 167 13.05 13.70 4.93
N ASP A 168 14.12 13.36 4.20
CA ASP A 168 14.05 12.79 2.84
C ASP A 168 13.12 11.58 2.72
N ILE A 169 13.11 10.72 3.75
CA ILE A 169 12.25 9.51 3.77
C ILE A 169 10.77 9.90 3.75
N ILE A 170 10.39 10.84 4.62
CA ILE A 170 8.98 11.28 4.75
C ILE A 170 8.55 12.05 3.50
N GLY A 171 9.40 12.97 3.02
CA GLY A 171 9.15 13.73 1.81
C GLY A 171 8.93 12.84 0.59
N SER A 172 9.81 11.85 0.38
CA SER A 172 9.71 10.89 -0.72
C SER A 172 8.45 10.04 -0.65
N MET A 173 8.05 9.59 0.54
CA MET A 173 6.82 8.82 0.74
C MET A 173 5.58 9.64 0.45
N CYS A 174 5.50 10.88 0.96
CA CYS A 174 4.36 11.76 0.76
C CYS A 174 4.20 12.21 -0.69
N MET A 175 5.29 12.30 -1.45
CA MET A 175 5.26 12.66 -2.88
C MET A 175 4.68 11.56 -3.77
N LEU A 176 4.65 10.32 -3.28
CA LEU A 176 4.12 9.14 -3.98
C LEU A 176 2.69 8.78 -3.58
N MET A 177 2.19 9.39 -2.54
CA MET A 177 0.81 9.27 -2.10
C MET A 177 -0.12 10.23 -2.83
#